data_c11d1830fb2dae6f7d5e9f21150d5e41
#
_entry.id   c11d1830fb2dae6f7d5e9f21150d5e41
#
_cell.length_a   1.000
_cell.length_b   1.000
_cell.length_c   1.000
_cell.angle_alpha   90.00
_cell.angle_beta   90.00
_cell.angle_gamma   90.00
#
_symmetry.space_group_name_H-M   'P 1'
#
loop_
_entity.id
_entity.type
_entity.pdbx_description
1 polymer ?
#
loop_
_entity_poly.entity_id
_entity_poly.type
_entity_poly.pdbx_seq_one_letter_code
_entity_poly.pdbx_strand_id
1 'polypeptide(L)'
;PGYGGDFHEKIHSGNFCVDGLIGYKRNIKTNIKEVKQAFAKVVVKKVKNKFYLYNRFDFKNIDNDFNVSLQITNFKDINEEYSFNNICLKAKEKMLLCKACKTNCVYNFKVYNNNKLYSYNSFITKDFNYKKINKNSYPACLRPC
;
A
#
# COMPACT_ATOMS: atom_id res chain seq x y z
N PRO A 1 -30.68 -8.13 3.54
CA PRO A 1 -30.01 -9.31 4.05
C PRO A 1 -30.46 -9.53 5.49
N GLY A 2 -30.68 -10.79 5.90
CA GLY A 2 -30.92 -11.15 7.27
C GLY A 2 -29.63 -11.32 8.04
N TYR A 3 -29.71 -11.23 9.37
CA TYR A 3 -28.64 -11.60 10.28
C TYR A 3 -28.76 -13.07 10.68
N GLY A 4 -27.73 -13.64 11.26
CA GLY A 4 -27.81 -15.00 11.78
C GLY A 4 -28.85 -15.08 12.89
N GLY A 5 -29.72 -16.09 12.81
CA GLY A 5 -30.87 -16.29 13.71
C GLY A 5 -32.18 -15.67 13.23
N ASP A 6 -32.19 -14.81 12.20
CA ASP A 6 -33.41 -14.15 11.70
C ASP A 6 -34.44 -15.16 11.14
N PHE A 7 -33.96 -16.34 10.73
CA PHE A 7 -34.80 -17.41 10.19
C PHE A 7 -34.91 -18.61 11.14
N HIS A 8 -34.67 -18.40 12.45
CA HIS A 8 -34.76 -19.40 13.52
C HIS A 8 -33.79 -20.61 13.36
N GLU A 9 -32.72 -20.44 12.60
CA GLU A 9 -31.66 -21.44 12.53
C GLU A 9 -30.94 -21.57 13.88
N LYS A 10 -30.61 -22.82 14.27
CA LYS A 10 -30.06 -23.12 15.59
C LYS A 10 -28.58 -22.76 15.77
N ILE A 11 -27.81 -22.77 14.68
CA ILE A 11 -26.38 -22.46 14.69
C ILE A 11 -26.18 -21.23 13.80
N HIS A 12 -25.79 -20.12 14.41
CA HIS A 12 -25.57 -18.88 13.71
C HIS A 12 -24.54 -17.98 14.42
N SER A 13 -24.00 -17.02 13.70
CA SER A 13 -23.01 -16.04 14.22
C SER A 13 -23.61 -14.67 14.47
N GLY A 14 -24.94 -14.55 14.57
CA GLY A 14 -25.62 -13.28 14.84
C GLY A 14 -25.27 -12.20 13.79
N ASN A 15 -24.77 -11.07 14.24
CA ASN A 15 -24.43 -9.91 13.40
C ASN A 15 -23.12 -10.10 12.59
N PHE A 16 -22.40 -11.19 12.79
CA PHE A 16 -21.22 -11.52 12.00
C PHE A 16 -21.63 -12.03 10.62
N CYS A 17 -22.02 -11.11 9.75
CA CYS A 17 -22.38 -11.41 8.37
C CYS A 17 -21.81 -10.35 7.44
N VAL A 18 -21.52 -10.74 6.21
CA VAL A 18 -21.00 -9.84 5.16
C VAL A 18 -19.64 -9.22 5.51
N ASP A 19 -18.81 -9.91 6.31
CA ASP A 19 -17.51 -9.42 6.76
C ASP A 19 -16.39 -9.61 5.74
N GLY A 20 -16.66 -10.34 4.66
CA GLY A 20 -15.73 -10.55 3.57
C GLY A 20 -15.39 -9.30 2.75
N LEU A 21 -14.54 -9.47 1.75
CA LEU A 21 -14.08 -8.41 0.84
C LEU A 21 -15.13 -7.95 -0.16
N ILE A 22 -16.18 -8.74 -0.32
CA ILE A 22 -17.28 -8.51 -1.25
C ILE A 22 -18.58 -8.41 -0.45
N GLY A 23 -19.35 -7.37 -0.69
CA GLY A 23 -20.65 -7.17 -0.06
C GLY A 23 -21.73 -8.09 -0.63
N TYR A 24 -22.88 -8.17 0.03
CA TYR A 24 -24.00 -9.05 -0.35
C TYR A 24 -24.56 -8.75 -1.75
N LYS A 25 -24.48 -7.51 -2.21
CA LYS A 25 -24.83 -7.11 -3.59
C LYS A 25 -23.68 -7.27 -4.57
N ARG A 26 -22.66 -8.05 -4.23
CA ARG A 26 -21.42 -8.25 -5.00
C ARG A 26 -20.62 -6.96 -5.24
N ASN A 27 -20.87 -5.91 -4.48
CA ASN A 27 -20.05 -4.71 -4.49
C ASN A 27 -18.71 -4.97 -3.81
N ILE A 28 -17.66 -4.43 -4.38
CA ILE A 28 -16.30 -4.52 -3.86
C ILE A 28 -16.15 -3.53 -2.69
N LYS A 29 -15.72 -4.03 -1.55
CA LYS A 29 -15.42 -3.19 -0.39
C LYS A 29 -14.02 -2.56 -0.50
N THR A 30 -13.81 -1.45 0.20
CA THR A 30 -12.56 -0.66 0.12
C THR A 30 -11.32 -1.46 0.53
N ASN A 31 -11.44 -2.35 1.50
CA ASN A 31 -10.36 -3.17 2.02
C ASN A 31 -9.75 -4.14 0.98
N ILE A 32 -10.44 -4.44 -0.13
CA ILE A 32 -9.89 -5.26 -1.21
C ILE A 32 -8.64 -4.62 -1.84
N LYS A 33 -8.54 -3.29 -1.80
CA LYS A 33 -7.38 -2.58 -2.34
C LYS A 33 -6.12 -2.90 -1.54
N GLU A 34 -6.23 -3.01 -0.22
CA GLU A 34 -5.12 -3.37 0.65
C GLU A 34 -4.73 -4.84 0.48
N VAL A 35 -5.71 -5.72 0.34
CA VAL A 35 -5.45 -7.13 0.03
C VAL A 35 -4.71 -7.26 -1.31
N LYS A 36 -5.17 -6.56 -2.35
CA LYS A 36 -4.45 -6.50 -3.63
C LYS A 36 -3.01 -6.05 -3.47
N GLN A 37 -2.77 -5.02 -2.65
CA GLN A 37 -1.43 -4.50 -2.37
C GLN A 37 -0.58 -5.52 -1.59
N ALA A 38 -1.14 -6.19 -0.59
CA ALA A 38 -0.43 -7.18 0.20
C ALA A 38 0.03 -8.39 -0.63
N PHE A 39 -0.78 -8.83 -1.59
CA PHE A 39 -0.48 -9.93 -2.51
C PHE A 39 0.30 -9.52 -3.76
N ALA A 40 0.57 -8.24 -3.96
CA ALA A 40 1.32 -7.77 -5.12
C ALA A 40 2.72 -8.42 -5.18
N LYS A 41 3.06 -8.95 -6.35
CA LYS A 41 4.36 -9.63 -6.60
C LYS A 41 5.44 -8.66 -7.08
N VAL A 42 5.07 -7.52 -7.64
CA VAL A 42 6.00 -6.47 -8.07
C VAL A 42 5.77 -5.26 -7.18
N VAL A 43 6.74 -4.94 -6.34
CA VAL A 43 6.61 -3.91 -5.30
C VAL A 43 7.89 -3.12 -5.14
N VAL A 44 7.76 -1.87 -4.72
CA VAL A 44 8.91 -1.06 -4.33
C VAL A 44 9.17 -1.19 -2.84
N LYS A 45 10.43 -1.32 -2.45
CA LYS A 45 10.84 -1.31 -1.05
C LYS A 45 11.99 -0.34 -0.82
N LYS A 46 11.98 0.33 0.33
CA LYS A 46 13.08 1.16 0.79
C LYS A 46 14.05 0.33 1.62
N VAL A 47 15.33 0.37 1.24
CA VAL A 47 16.43 -0.23 2.01
C VAL A 47 17.45 0.86 2.26
N LYS A 48 17.59 1.29 3.53
CA LYS A 48 18.34 2.49 3.91
C LYS A 48 17.82 3.70 3.10
N ASN A 49 18.69 4.37 2.35
CA ASN A 49 18.36 5.51 1.50
C ASN A 49 18.19 5.17 0.01
N LYS A 50 17.88 3.91 -0.32
CA LYS A 50 17.71 3.45 -1.69
C LYS A 50 16.35 2.80 -1.87
N PHE A 51 15.73 3.02 -3.03
CA PHE A 51 14.48 2.40 -3.41
C PHE A 51 14.75 1.35 -4.48
N TYR A 52 14.24 0.14 -4.23
CA TYR A 52 14.41 -1.00 -5.11
C TYR A 52 13.05 -1.51 -5.58
N LEU A 53 12.94 -1.83 -6.85
CA LEU A 53 11.85 -2.62 -7.38
C LEU A 53 12.19 -4.10 -7.16
N TYR A 54 11.26 -4.84 -6.58
CA TYR A 54 11.38 -6.27 -6.33
C TYR A 54 10.42 -7.03 -7.23
N ASN A 55 10.93 -8.00 -7.97
CA ASN A 55 10.15 -9.05 -8.58
C ASN A 55 10.01 -10.21 -7.58
N ARG A 56 8.83 -10.39 -7.00
CA ARG A 56 8.52 -11.44 -6.02
C ARG A 56 7.87 -12.66 -6.65
N PHE A 57 7.77 -12.72 -7.97
CA PHE A 57 7.34 -13.92 -8.66
C PHE A 57 8.37 -15.03 -8.49
N ASP A 58 7.88 -16.28 -8.44
CA ASP A 58 8.75 -17.45 -8.29
C ASP A 58 9.37 -17.86 -9.64
N PHE A 59 8.60 -17.74 -10.72
CA PHE A 59 8.98 -18.23 -12.05
C PHE A 59 8.77 -17.21 -13.18
N LYS A 60 8.11 -16.07 -12.92
CA LYS A 60 7.82 -15.07 -13.95
C LYS A 60 8.88 -13.95 -13.95
N ASN A 61 9.52 -13.74 -15.09
CA ASN A 61 10.30 -12.56 -15.35
C ASN A 61 9.39 -11.36 -15.65
N ILE A 62 9.92 -10.16 -15.49
CA ILE A 62 9.32 -8.90 -15.92
C ILE A 62 10.06 -8.49 -17.20
N ASP A 63 9.34 -8.43 -18.30
CA ASP A 63 9.88 -8.12 -19.63
C ASP A 63 9.07 -6.98 -20.25
N ASN A 64 9.39 -5.73 -19.86
CA ASN A 64 8.77 -4.51 -20.38
C ASN A 64 7.25 -4.34 -20.13
N ASP A 65 6.59 -5.30 -19.48
CA ASP A 65 5.16 -5.24 -19.13
C ASP A 65 4.88 -4.25 -18.02
N PHE A 66 5.91 -3.89 -17.25
CA PHE A 66 5.80 -3.06 -16.07
C PHE A 66 6.49 -1.72 -16.23
N ASN A 67 5.81 -0.69 -15.80
CA ASN A 67 6.35 0.67 -15.69
C ASN A 67 6.20 1.15 -14.26
N VAL A 68 7.12 1.98 -13.80
CA VAL A 68 7.06 2.58 -12.46
C VAL A 68 7.03 4.09 -12.61
N SER A 69 6.04 4.72 -12.02
CA SER A 69 5.98 6.17 -11.84
C SER A 69 6.39 6.50 -10.41
N LEU A 70 7.26 7.46 -10.25
CA LEU A 70 7.66 8.05 -8.97
C LEU A 70 7.20 9.49 -8.94
N GLN A 71 6.41 9.83 -7.94
CA GLN A 71 6.03 11.20 -7.62
C GLN A 71 6.67 11.60 -6.29
N ILE A 72 7.44 12.66 -6.30
CA ILE A 72 8.06 13.22 -5.09
C ILE A 72 7.31 14.48 -4.72
N THR A 73 6.70 14.48 -3.54
CA THR A 73 5.96 15.62 -2.99
C THR A 73 6.68 16.10 -1.74
N ASN A 74 6.98 17.36 -1.66
CA ASN A 74 7.40 17.98 -0.42
C ASN A 74 6.23 18.75 0.20
N PHE A 75 6.38 19.13 1.48
CA PHE A 75 5.34 19.86 2.20
C PHE A 75 5.16 21.33 1.71
N LYS A 76 5.85 21.74 0.65
CA LYS A 76 5.83 23.06 0.03
C LYS A 76 5.39 23.00 -1.45
N ASP A 77 4.55 22.04 -1.81
CA ASP A 77 3.90 21.90 -3.13
C ASP A 77 4.82 21.71 -4.35
N ILE A 78 6.05 21.29 -4.16
CA ILE A 78 6.90 20.93 -5.29
C ILE A 78 6.64 19.46 -5.62
N ASN A 79 5.96 19.24 -6.75
CA ASN A 79 5.74 17.90 -7.30
C ASN A 79 6.78 17.63 -8.39
N GLU A 80 7.60 16.61 -8.19
CA GLU A 80 8.48 16.09 -9.21
C GLU A 80 7.99 14.71 -9.61
N GLU A 81 7.96 14.43 -10.90
CA GLU A 81 7.54 13.15 -11.44
C GLU A 81 8.66 12.54 -12.29
N TYR A 82 8.87 11.24 -12.08
CA TYR A 82 9.83 10.43 -12.83
C TYR A 82 9.15 9.15 -13.28
N SER A 83 9.53 8.68 -14.47
CA SER A 83 9.04 7.42 -15.02
C SER A 83 10.19 6.49 -15.33
N PHE A 84 10.03 5.23 -14.94
CA PHE A 84 10.96 4.14 -15.24
C PHE A 84 10.25 3.17 -16.17
N ASN A 85 10.71 3.11 -17.41
CA ASN A 85 10.18 2.25 -18.45
C ASN A 85 11.22 1.19 -18.84
N ASN A 86 10.83 0.24 -19.66
CA ASN A 86 11.70 -0.82 -20.17
C ASN A 86 12.36 -1.63 -19.05
N ILE A 87 11.56 -2.01 -18.07
CA ILE A 87 12.01 -2.75 -16.90
C ILE A 87 12.12 -4.23 -17.25
N CYS A 88 13.37 -4.75 -17.22
CA CYS A 88 13.65 -6.18 -17.33
C CYS A 88 14.21 -6.68 -16.01
N LEU A 89 13.56 -7.66 -15.39
CA LEU A 89 13.95 -8.17 -14.07
C LEU A 89 13.56 -9.64 -13.93
N LYS A 90 14.53 -10.50 -13.71
CA LYS A 90 14.28 -11.93 -13.52
C LYS A 90 13.46 -12.22 -12.28
N ALA A 91 12.89 -13.41 -12.21
CA ALA A 91 12.19 -13.90 -11.03
C ALA A 91 13.09 -13.81 -9.79
N LYS A 92 12.54 -13.36 -8.65
CA LYS A 92 13.25 -13.16 -7.36
C LYS A 92 14.33 -12.10 -7.34
N GLU A 93 14.57 -11.40 -8.43
CA GLU A 93 15.56 -10.33 -8.49
C GLU A 93 14.99 -8.97 -8.04
N LYS A 94 15.90 -8.03 -7.83
CA LYS A 94 15.60 -6.63 -7.51
C LYS A 94 16.47 -5.69 -8.34
N MET A 95 15.91 -4.54 -8.65
CA MET A 95 16.58 -3.47 -9.39
C MET A 95 16.57 -2.19 -8.56
N LEU A 96 17.67 -1.46 -8.55
CA LEU A 96 17.73 -0.13 -7.95
C LEU A 96 16.99 0.85 -8.85
N LEU A 97 15.98 1.54 -8.31
CA LEU A 97 15.27 2.62 -9.01
C LEU A 97 15.99 3.96 -8.80
N CYS A 98 16.11 4.38 -7.55
CA CYS A 98 16.75 5.64 -7.20
C CYS A 98 17.24 5.66 -5.75
N LYS A 99 17.96 6.73 -5.39
CA LYS A 99 18.34 7.04 -4.02
C LYS A 99 17.41 8.13 -3.47
N ALA A 100 17.14 8.09 -2.17
CA ALA A 100 16.45 9.17 -1.48
C ALA A 100 17.41 10.35 -1.31
N CYS A 101 17.31 11.33 -2.18
CA CYS A 101 18.21 12.51 -2.17
C CYS A 101 17.62 13.68 -1.38
N LYS A 102 16.31 13.66 -1.11
CA LYS A 102 15.60 14.76 -0.44
C LYS A 102 15.06 14.32 0.90
N THR A 103 15.22 15.17 1.90
CA THR A 103 14.60 15.03 3.22
C THR A 103 13.26 15.77 3.25
N ASN A 104 12.39 15.42 4.19
CA ASN A 104 11.06 16.00 4.33
C ASN A 104 10.18 15.88 3.08
N CYS A 105 10.31 14.78 2.35
CA CYS A 105 9.54 14.47 1.16
C CYS A 105 8.81 13.13 1.30
N VAL A 106 7.71 13.01 0.56
CA VAL A 106 6.99 11.77 0.36
C VAL A 106 7.33 11.25 -1.04
N TYR A 107 7.82 10.03 -1.12
CA TYR A 107 8.10 9.31 -2.35
C TYR A 107 6.97 8.33 -2.63
N ASN A 108 6.13 8.63 -3.60
CA ASN A 108 5.01 7.82 -4.01
C ASN A 108 5.36 7.04 -5.28
N PHE A 109 5.49 5.74 -5.16
CA PHE A 109 5.73 4.86 -6.29
C PHE A 109 4.42 4.18 -6.71
N LYS A 110 4.08 4.26 -7.98
CA LYS A 110 2.99 3.53 -8.60
C LYS A 110 3.57 2.59 -9.64
N VAL A 111 3.28 1.32 -9.50
CA VAL A 111 3.70 0.28 -10.45
C VAL A 111 2.51 -0.04 -11.34
N TYR A 112 2.71 0.00 -12.62
CA TYR A 112 1.69 -0.31 -13.62
C TYR A 112 2.07 -1.57 -14.37
N ASN A 113 1.07 -2.36 -14.73
CA ASN A 113 1.18 -3.47 -15.67
C ASN A 113 0.21 -3.20 -16.81
N ASN A 114 0.72 -3.09 -18.03
CA ASN A 114 -0.08 -2.76 -19.22
C ASN A 114 -1.03 -1.57 -18.94
N ASN A 115 -0.49 -0.46 -18.44
CA ASN A 115 -1.20 0.78 -18.08
C ASN A 115 -2.25 0.65 -16.95
N LYS A 116 -2.38 -0.52 -16.30
CA LYS A 116 -3.26 -0.70 -15.14
C LYS A 116 -2.45 -0.64 -13.85
N LEU A 117 -2.93 0.12 -12.87
CA LEU A 117 -2.28 0.19 -11.57
C LEU A 117 -2.22 -1.21 -10.93
N TYR A 118 -1.01 -1.70 -10.73
CA TYR A 118 -0.73 -3.01 -10.17
C TYR A 118 -0.46 -2.96 -8.67
N SER A 119 0.48 -2.10 -8.26
CA SER A 119 0.81 -1.86 -6.85
C SER A 119 1.24 -0.41 -6.62
N TYR A 120 1.21 0.02 -5.37
CA TYR A 120 1.71 1.34 -4.97
C TYR A 120 2.44 1.25 -3.63
N ASN A 121 3.42 2.11 -3.43
CA ASN A 121 4.16 2.21 -2.18
C ASN A 121 4.50 3.67 -1.92
N SER A 122 4.29 4.12 -0.69
CA SER A 122 4.64 5.47 -0.26
C SER A 122 5.66 5.42 0.86
N PHE A 123 6.68 6.27 0.79
CA PHE A 123 7.74 6.34 1.76
C PHE A 123 8.00 7.79 2.16
N ILE A 124 8.01 8.05 3.45
CA ILE A 124 8.34 9.35 4.00
C ILE A 124 9.84 9.37 4.34
N THR A 125 10.54 10.41 3.87
CA THR A 125 11.94 10.68 4.24
C THR A 125 11.97 11.86 5.18
N LYS A 126 11.63 11.63 6.44
CA LYS A 126 11.62 12.69 7.45
C LYS A 126 12.36 12.24 8.70
N ASP A 127 13.16 13.13 9.24
CA ASP A 127 13.53 13.12 10.65
C ASP A 127 12.36 13.70 11.45
N PHE A 128 11.35 12.86 11.74
CA PHE A 128 10.33 13.23 12.69
C PHE A 128 10.91 13.15 14.08
N ASN A 129 11.34 14.24 14.64
CA ASN A 129 11.40 14.40 16.07
C ASN A 129 9.96 14.47 16.58
N TYR A 130 9.36 13.30 16.83
CA TYR A 130 8.12 13.25 17.61
C TYR A 130 8.44 13.80 18.99
N LYS A 131 8.06 15.04 19.31
CA LYS A 131 7.91 15.42 20.70
C LYS A 131 6.97 14.37 21.29
N LYS A 132 7.46 13.56 22.26
CA LYS A 132 6.61 12.62 22.99
C LYS A 132 5.44 13.44 23.53
N ILE A 133 4.25 13.23 22.99
CA ILE A 133 3.04 13.85 23.52
C ILE A 133 2.90 13.25 24.92
N ASN A 134 3.00 14.11 25.93
CA ASN A 134 2.91 13.69 27.32
C ASN A 134 1.51 13.06 27.50
N LYS A 135 1.42 11.80 27.92
CA LYS A 135 0.15 11.08 28.07
C LYS A 135 -0.86 11.82 28.98
N ASN A 136 -0.37 12.77 29.77
CA ASN A 136 -1.16 13.62 30.66
C ASN A 136 -1.87 14.78 29.94
N SER A 137 -1.64 14.99 28.63
CA SER A 137 -2.27 16.07 27.87
C SER A 137 -3.54 15.66 27.12
N TYR A 138 -3.97 14.40 27.21
CA TYR A 138 -5.24 13.98 26.63
C TYR A 138 -6.41 14.48 27.46
N PRO A 139 -7.45 15.07 26.84
CA PRO A 139 -8.70 15.33 27.53
C PRO A 139 -9.23 14.05 28.20
N ALA A 140 -9.81 14.19 29.39
CA ALA A 140 -10.28 13.04 30.20
C ALA A 140 -11.26 12.11 29.45
N CYS A 141 -11.99 12.64 28.46
CA CYS A 141 -12.95 11.90 27.63
C CYS A 141 -12.30 10.92 26.62
N LEU A 142 -10.99 10.96 26.41
CA LEU A 142 -10.27 10.08 25.50
C LEU A 142 -9.40 9.05 26.23
N ARG A 143 -9.54 8.91 27.54
CA ARG A 143 -8.86 7.83 28.27
C ARG A 143 -9.63 6.52 28.03
N PRO A 144 -8.98 5.48 27.51
CA PRO A 144 -9.61 4.17 27.48
C PRO A 144 -9.91 3.73 28.93
N CYS A 145 -11.12 3.22 29.14
CA CYS A 145 -11.54 2.58 30.39
C CYS A 145 -10.72 1.34 30.67
#